data_403d6e9db05602fb257f28b3853da529
#
_entry.id   403d6e9db05602fb257f28b3853da529
#
_cell.length_a   1.000
_cell.length_b   1.000
_cell.length_c   1.000
_cell.angle_alpha   90.00
_cell.angle_beta   90.00
_cell.angle_gamma   90.00
#
_symmetry.space_group_name_H-M   'P 1'
#
loop_
_entity.id
_entity.type
_entity.pdbx_description
1 polymer ?
#
loop_
_entity_poly.entity_id
_entity_poly.type
_entity_poly.pdbx_seq_one_letter_code
_entity_poly.pdbx_strand_id
1 'polypeptide(L)'
;MSELITAANIDSVIKKNNEIRNEVSGQTMKLQMNPAIMKVASRPQLALLILQGFGLIQMPIEDKFWSGAIFVKNGKIIPVLNTALPRANQYFTAWHEIYHIIFDKVSFDHFIERDNTIEERKAECFAASMLLADVDRYFIELPEMDFVSKIFLCMSVFQAPYKAVFLSLYEYAIRSENETLAKRIKEVFDVEFEDMPQRFQELGLDDSLVKPSYVVNASSLQERIRRSEVTNPELNYHKDNEEFLKNIMKEIFMITRKGE
;
A
#
# COMPACT_ATOMS: atom_id res chain seq x y z
N MET A 1 -5.21 -0.32 -15.55
CA MET A 1 -4.23 0.56 -14.86
C MET A 1 -4.99 1.77 -14.33
N SER A 2 -4.92 2.05 -13.02
CA SER A 2 -5.47 3.28 -12.47
C SER A 2 -4.79 4.48 -13.14
N GLU A 3 -5.55 5.53 -13.44
CA GLU A 3 -5.03 6.77 -14.03
C GLU A 3 -3.95 7.36 -13.10
N LEU A 4 -2.77 7.64 -13.65
CA LEU A 4 -1.69 8.28 -12.87
C LEU A 4 -2.16 9.65 -12.36
N ILE A 5 -2.12 9.84 -11.04
CA ILE A 5 -2.49 11.11 -10.43
C ILE A 5 -1.33 12.09 -10.57
N THR A 6 -1.63 13.25 -11.14
CA THR A 6 -0.69 14.35 -11.37
C THR A 6 -1.29 15.68 -10.91
N ALA A 7 -0.48 16.72 -10.81
CA ALA A 7 -0.96 18.09 -10.53
C ALA A 7 -2.02 18.56 -11.53
N ALA A 8 -1.99 18.06 -12.77
CA ALA A 8 -2.94 18.45 -13.82
C ALA A 8 -4.34 17.86 -13.62
N ASN A 9 -4.46 16.64 -13.08
CA ASN A 9 -5.74 15.94 -12.93
C ASN A 9 -6.22 15.83 -11.46
N ILE A 10 -5.47 16.33 -10.50
CA ILE A 10 -5.76 16.22 -9.07
C ILE A 10 -7.17 16.73 -8.70
N ASP A 11 -7.63 17.82 -9.32
CA ASP A 11 -8.98 18.36 -9.07
C ASP A 11 -10.07 17.37 -9.47
N SER A 12 -9.90 16.70 -10.61
CA SER A 12 -10.82 15.64 -11.06
C SER A 12 -10.82 14.46 -10.10
N VAL A 13 -9.65 14.09 -9.58
CA VAL A 13 -9.52 13.02 -8.58
C VAL A 13 -10.24 13.38 -7.29
N ILE A 14 -10.07 14.60 -6.78
CA ILE A 14 -10.77 15.06 -5.57
C ILE A 14 -12.29 15.07 -5.76
N LYS A 15 -12.76 15.48 -6.94
CA LYS A 15 -14.20 15.42 -7.24
C LYS A 15 -14.73 13.99 -7.15
N LYS A 16 -14.03 13.03 -7.77
CA LYS A 16 -14.37 11.59 -7.68
C LYS A 16 -14.32 11.09 -6.23
N ASN A 17 -13.30 11.47 -5.44
CA ASN A 17 -13.20 11.12 -4.04
C ASN A 17 -14.39 11.64 -3.22
N ASN A 18 -14.86 12.86 -3.50
CA ASN A 18 -16.02 13.42 -2.81
C ASN A 18 -17.30 12.63 -3.07
N GLU A 19 -17.48 12.07 -4.28
CA GLU A 19 -18.64 11.26 -4.64
C GLU A 19 -18.71 9.94 -3.84
N ILE A 20 -17.56 9.34 -3.51
CA ILE A 20 -17.47 8.06 -2.80
C ILE A 20 -17.18 8.21 -1.29
N ARG A 21 -16.90 9.42 -0.82
CA ARG A 21 -16.45 9.71 0.55
C ARG A 21 -17.33 9.11 1.64
N ASN A 22 -18.64 9.28 1.54
CA ASN A 22 -19.58 8.82 2.58
C ASN A 22 -19.57 7.29 2.68
N GLU A 23 -19.49 6.59 1.56
CA GLU A 23 -19.41 5.14 1.52
C GLU A 23 -18.10 4.66 2.18
N VAL A 24 -16.98 5.18 1.73
CA VAL A 24 -15.65 4.80 2.25
C VAL A 24 -15.51 5.13 3.73
N SER A 25 -16.01 6.31 4.18
CA SER A 25 -16.00 6.68 5.60
C SER A 25 -16.81 5.69 6.45
N GLY A 26 -17.99 5.26 5.98
CA GLY A 26 -18.79 4.25 6.66
C GLY A 26 -18.08 2.90 6.75
N GLN A 27 -17.40 2.48 5.69
CA GLN A 27 -16.60 1.24 5.65
C GLN A 27 -15.40 1.31 6.59
N THR A 28 -14.69 2.44 6.59
CA THR A 28 -13.55 2.69 7.49
C THR A 28 -13.99 2.64 8.95
N MET A 29 -15.08 3.34 9.30
CA MET A 29 -15.63 3.34 10.65
C MET A 29 -16.04 1.94 11.09
N LYS A 30 -16.73 1.18 10.23
CA LYS A 30 -17.14 -0.20 10.52
C LYS A 30 -15.94 -1.08 10.86
N LEU A 31 -14.84 -0.96 10.13
CA LEU A 31 -13.62 -1.72 10.41
C LEU A 31 -12.96 -1.25 11.71
N GLN A 32 -12.85 0.06 11.94
CA GLN A 32 -12.23 0.63 13.14
C GLN A 32 -13.00 0.30 14.43
N MET A 33 -14.30 0.12 14.37
CA MET A 33 -15.12 -0.30 15.51
C MET A 33 -14.93 -1.76 15.91
N ASN A 34 -14.20 -2.56 15.12
CA ASN A 34 -13.92 -3.95 15.49
C ASN A 34 -12.96 -4.00 16.70
N PRO A 35 -13.37 -4.65 17.84
CA PRO A 35 -12.56 -4.66 19.06
C PRO A 35 -11.19 -5.32 18.90
N ALA A 36 -11.04 -6.27 17.97
CA ALA A 36 -9.75 -6.90 17.67
C ALA A 36 -8.78 -5.92 17.00
N ILE A 37 -9.31 -5.02 16.16
CA ILE A 37 -8.55 -4.00 15.44
C ILE A 37 -8.17 -2.84 16.36
N MET A 38 -9.05 -2.45 17.28
CA MET A 38 -8.81 -1.35 18.24
C MET A 38 -7.61 -1.60 19.16
N LYS A 39 -7.21 -2.84 19.36
CA LYS A 39 -6.09 -3.21 20.26
C LYS A 39 -4.71 -3.01 19.63
N VAL A 40 -4.63 -2.85 18.32
CA VAL A 40 -3.35 -2.67 17.60
C VAL A 40 -3.08 -1.19 17.41
N ALA A 41 -2.03 -0.68 18.05
CA ALA A 41 -1.67 0.73 18.00
C ALA A 41 -1.14 1.17 16.62
N SER A 42 -0.34 0.32 15.97
CA SER A 42 0.26 0.64 14.66
C SER A 42 -0.65 0.23 13.52
N ARG A 43 -1.15 1.20 12.77
CA ARG A 43 -2.00 0.97 11.59
C ARG A 43 -1.29 0.17 10.48
N PRO A 44 -0.03 0.45 10.12
CA PRO A 44 0.70 -0.36 9.13
C PRO A 44 0.86 -1.82 9.57
N GLN A 45 1.25 -2.06 10.82
CA GLN A 45 1.40 -3.42 11.35
C GLN A 45 0.06 -4.16 11.35
N LEU A 46 -1.02 -3.48 11.69
CA LEU A 46 -2.35 -4.06 11.65
C LEU A 46 -2.71 -4.57 10.25
N ALA A 47 -2.43 -3.78 9.20
CA ALA A 47 -2.69 -4.19 7.82
C ALA A 47 -1.95 -5.49 7.48
N LEU A 48 -0.66 -5.56 7.80
CA LEU A 48 0.14 -6.77 7.55
C LEU A 48 -0.39 -7.98 8.33
N LEU A 49 -0.79 -7.80 9.60
CA LEU A 49 -1.36 -8.87 10.42
C LEU A 49 -2.69 -9.40 9.84
N ILE A 50 -3.55 -8.51 9.35
CA ILE A 50 -4.80 -8.91 8.69
C ILE A 50 -4.48 -9.74 7.44
N LEU A 51 -3.59 -9.26 6.57
CA LEU A 51 -3.22 -9.98 5.35
C LEU A 51 -2.51 -11.31 5.64
N GLN A 52 -1.71 -11.40 6.72
CA GLN A 52 -1.10 -12.66 7.16
C GLN A 52 -2.15 -13.70 7.52
N GLY A 53 -3.29 -13.30 8.07
CA GLY A 53 -4.43 -14.19 8.31
C GLY A 53 -4.98 -14.85 7.05
N PHE A 54 -4.82 -14.21 5.88
CA PHE A 54 -5.16 -14.74 4.55
C PHE A 54 -4.00 -15.49 3.88
N GLY A 55 -2.82 -15.55 4.49
CA GLY A 55 -1.64 -16.19 3.95
C GLY A 55 -0.84 -15.28 3.02
N LEU A 56 -0.65 -14.01 3.41
CA LEU A 56 0.15 -13.00 2.73
C LEU A 56 1.48 -13.57 2.23
N ILE A 57 1.78 -13.30 0.97
CA ILE A 57 3.10 -13.51 0.35
C ILE A 57 3.77 -12.15 0.21
N GLN A 58 4.97 -12.04 0.77
CA GLN A 58 5.84 -10.88 0.63
C GLN A 58 7.09 -11.30 -0.14
N MET A 59 7.37 -10.60 -1.25
CA MET A 59 8.55 -10.86 -2.08
C MET A 59 8.91 -9.65 -2.92
N PRO A 60 10.19 -9.41 -3.21
CA PRO A 60 10.58 -8.36 -4.13
C PRO A 60 10.23 -8.76 -5.58
N ILE A 61 9.62 -7.83 -6.31
CA ILE A 61 9.26 -7.97 -7.71
C ILE A 61 9.87 -6.81 -8.49
N GLU A 62 10.55 -7.10 -9.60
CA GLU A 62 11.23 -6.09 -10.43
C GLU A 62 10.23 -5.34 -11.33
N ASP A 63 9.20 -4.77 -10.71
CA ASP A 63 8.22 -3.90 -11.36
C ASP A 63 7.83 -2.77 -10.41
N LYS A 64 8.30 -1.56 -10.69
CA LYS A 64 8.03 -0.39 -9.86
C LYS A 64 6.57 0.09 -9.91
N PHE A 65 5.80 -0.36 -10.88
CA PHE A 65 4.38 -0.01 -11.04
C PHE A 65 3.44 -1.05 -10.43
N TRP A 66 3.95 -2.23 -10.10
CA TRP A 66 3.19 -3.27 -9.46
C TRP A 66 3.45 -3.28 -7.95
N SER A 67 2.45 -2.91 -7.15
CA SER A 67 2.60 -2.78 -5.69
C SER A 67 2.08 -3.99 -4.93
N GLY A 68 1.02 -4.62 -5.40
CA GLY A 68 0.40 -5.78 -4.80
C GLY A 68 -0.77 -6.28 -5.64
N ALA A 69 -1.33 -7.42 -5.23
CA ALA A 69 -2.54 -7.99 -5.80
C ALA A 69 -3.14 -9.05 -4.89
N ILE A 70 -4.40 -9.37 -5.12
CA ILE A 70 -5.09 -10.49 -4.51
C ILE A 70 -5.26 -11.58 -5.55
N PHE A 71 -4.69 -12.74 -5.27
CA PHE A 71 -4.92 -13.94 -6.06
C PHE A 71 -5.99 -14.80 -5.40
N VAL A 72 -6.90 -15.33 -6.22
CA VAL A 72 -7.90 -16.26 -5.74
C VAL A 72 -7.80 -17.55 -6.49
N LYS A 73 -7.65 -18.62 -5.73
CA LYS A 73 -7.56 -19.98 -6.28
C LYS A 73 -8.32 -20.96 -5.39
N ASN A 74 -9.28 -21.66 -5.97
CA ASN A 74 -10.11 -22.65 -5.26
C ASN A 74 -10.77 -22.07 -4.00
N GLY A 75 -11.31 -20.86 -4.09
CA GLY A 75 -11.95 -20.16 -2.97
C GLY A 75 -11.00 -19.63 -1.89
N LYS A 76 -9.69 -19.76 -2.08
CA LYS A 76 -8.68 -19.20 -1.18
C LYS A 76 -8.19 -17.87 -1.72
N ILE A 77 -8.17 -16.89 -0.84
CA ILE A 77 -7.62 -15.56 -1.08
C ILE A 77 -6.15 -15.56 -0.66
N ILE A 78 -5.26 -15.10 -1.54
CA ILE A 78 -3.82 -15.02 -1.28
C ILE A 78 -3.36 -13.62 -1.67
N PRO A 79 -3.19 -12.70 -0.70
CA PRO A 79 -2.62 -11.39 -0.97
C PRO A 79 -1.12 -11.51 -1.21
N VAL A 80 -0.60 -10.70 -2.14
CA VAL A 80 0.83 -10.60 -2.47
C VAL A 80 1.24 -9.15 -2.42
N LEU A 81 2.36 -8.83 -1.77
CA LEU A 81 2.93 -7.49 -1.69
C LEU A 81 4.34 -7.45 -2.28
N ASN A 82 4.62 -6.44 -3.08
CA ASN A 82 5.93 -6.17 -3.63
C ASN A 82 6.82 -5.47 -2.60
N THR A 83 7.82 -6.16 -2.11
CA THR A 83 8.75 -5.64 -1.10
C THR A 83 9.98 -4.92 -1.69
N ALA A 84 10.11 -4.85 -3.02
CA ALA A 84 11.07 -3.98 -3.71
C ALA A 84 10.62 -2.50 -3.76
N LEU A 85 9.38 -2.19 -3.36
CA LEU A 85 8.92 -0.83 -3.18
C LEU A 85 9.22 -0.30 -1.78
N PRO A 86 9.29 1.04 -1.56
CA PRO A 86 9.42 1.63 -0.23
C PRO A 86 8.38 1.11 0.77
N ARG A 87 8.76 0.97 2.03
CA ARG A 87 7.85 0.44 3.08
C ARG A 87 6.55 1.23 3.20
N ALA A 88 6.61 2.55 3.05
CA ALA A 88 5.40 3.38 3.04
C ALA A 88 4.40 2.95 1.96
N ASN A 89 4.89 2.61 0.76
CA ASN A 89 4.05 2.09 -0.32
C ASN A 89 3.49 0.71 0.03
N GLN A 90 4.31 -0.18 0.61
CA GLN A 90 3.85 -1.52 1.04
C GLN A 90 2.71 -1.42 2.06
N TYR A 91 2.78 -0.49 3.02
CA TYR A 91 1.73 -0.28 4.03
C TYR A 91 0.44 0.28 3.41
N PHE A 92 0.58 1.22 2.49
CA PHE A 92 -0.55 1.76 1.76
C PHE A 92 -1.24 0.67 0.91
N THR A 93 -0.44 -0.09 0.15
CA THR A 93 -0.94 -1.24 -0.63
C THR A 93 -1.61 -2.27 0.25
N ALA A 94 -1.06 -2.57 1.44
CA ALA A 94 -1.68 -3.52 2.34
C ALA A 94 -3.12 -3.11 2.73
N TRP A 95 -3.39 -1.84 3.01
CA TRP A 95 -4.74 -1.33 3.27
C TRP A 95 -5.60 -1.33 2.02
N HIS A 96 -5.05 -1.04 0.85
CA HIS A 96 -5.72 -1.10 -0.44
C HIS A 96 -6.23 -2.53 -0.71
N GLU A 97 -5.39 -3.54 -0.55
CA GLU A 97 -5.78 -4.95 -0.74
C GLU A 97 -6.80 -5.43 0.30
N ILE A 98 -6.75 -4.94 1.53
CA ILE A 98 -7.75 -5.22 2.56
C ILE A 98 -9.12 -4.70 2.14
N TYR A 99 -9.20 -3.54 1.49
CA TYR A 99 -10.46 -3.03 0.95
C TYR A 99 -11.09 -4.05 0.00
N HIS A 100 -10.33 -4.52 -0.97
CA HIS A 100 -10.82 -5.50 -1.95
C HIS A 100 -11.26 -6.82 -1.28
N ILE A 101 -10.52 -7.30 -0.28
CA ILE A 101 -10.89 -8.52 0.44
C ILE A 101 -12.21 -8.38 1.20
N ILE A 102 -12.47 -7.23 1.82
CA ILE A 102 -13.58 -7.07 2.78
C ILE A 102 -14.81 -6.45 2.14
N PHE A 103 -14.63 -5.48 1.24
CA PHE A 103 -15.73 -4.63 0.74
C PHE A 103 -16.00 -4.79 -0.75
N ASP A 104 -14.99 -5.15 -1.53
CA ASP A 104 -15.21 -5.42 -2.94
C ASP A 104 -15.71 -6.86 -3.10
N LYS A 105 -16.88 -7.00 -3.75
CA LYS A 105 -17.39 -8.32 -4.15
C LYS A 105 -16.61 -8.80 -5.36
N VAL A 106 -15.36 -9.18 -5.17
CA VAL A 106 -14.56 -9.79 -6.22
C VAL A 106 -15.25 -11.08 -6.63
N SER A 107 -15.95 -11.05 -7.74
CA SER A 107 -16.50 -12.26 -8.34
C SER A 107 -15.33 -13.00 -8.99
N PHE A 108 -14.92 -14.05 -8.36
CA PHE A 108 -13.73 -14.86 -8.63
C PHE A 108 -13.72 -15.58 -9.99
N ASP A 109 -14.77 -15.39 -10.81
CA ASP A 109 -14.93 -16.07 -12.10
C ASP A 109 -14.40 -15.30 -13.32
N HIS A 110 -13.85 -14.10 -13.13
CA HIS A 110 -13.44 -13.29 -14.27
C HIS A 110 -11.98 -12.80 -14.12
N PHE A 111 -11.08 -13.49 -14.82
CA PHE A 111 -9.83 -12.94 -15.36
C PHE A 111 -10.12 -11.83 -16.41
N ILE A 112 -11.06 -10.96 -16.17
CA ILE A 112 -11.35 -9.85 -17.04
C ILE A 112 -10.82 -8.62 -16.31
N GLU A 113 -9.88 -7.95 -16.92
CA GLU A 113 -9.56 -6.55 -16.76
C GLU A 113 -10.86 -5.72 -16.76
N ARG A 114 -11.64 -5.80 -15.72
CA ARG A 114 -12.60 -4.75 -15.46
C ARG A 114 -11.78 -3.56 -15.01
N ASP A 115 -11.77 -2.57 -15.85
CA ASP A 115 -11.39 -1.20 -15.54
C ASP A 115 -12.36 -0.69 -14.45
N ASN A 116 -12.26 -1.27 -13.25
CA ASN A 116 -13.12 -0.96 -12.13
C ASN A 116 -12.56 0.25 -11.40
N THR A 117 -12.37 1.34 -12.17
CA THR A 117 -11.75 2.57 -11.74
C THR A 117 -12.38 3.15 -10.47
N ILE A 118 -13.65 2.82 -10.20
CA ILE A 118 -14.37 3.26 -9.00
C ILE A 118 -13.97 2.47 -7.76
N GLU A 119 -13.87 1.13 -7.85
CA GLU A 119 -13.47 0.29 -6.71
C GLU A 119 -12.00 0.49 -6.36
N GLU A 120 -11.13 0.62 -7.35
CA GLU A 120 -9.73 1.02 -7.17
C GLU A 120 -9.63 2.37 -6.45
N ARG A 121 -10.45 3.36 -6.86
CA ARG A 121 -10.49 4.67 -6.21
C ARG A 121 -10.99 4.57 -4.77
N LYS A 122 -11.98 3.73 -4.49
CA LYS A 122 -12.46 3.47 -3.13
C LYS A 122 -11.37 2.81 -2.28
N ALA A 123 -10.65 1.83 -2.82
CA ALA A 123 -9.54 1.15 -2.14
C ALA A 123 -8.42 2.14 -1.78
N GLU A 124 -8.05 3.04 -2.68
CA GLU A 124 -7.07 4.09 -2.41
C GLU A 124 -7.58 5.09 -1.33
N CYS A 125 -8.83 5.55 -1.42
CA CYS A 125 -9.43 6.41 -0.41
C CYS A 125 -9.53 5.72 0.96
N PHE A 126 -9.84 4.44 0.99
CA PHE A 126 -9.88 3.64 2.21
C PHE A 126 -8.49 3.51 2.83
N ALA A 127 -7.46 3.17 2.04
CA ALA A 127 -6.08 3.10 2.50
C ALA A 127 -5.60 4.44 3.08
N ALA A 128 -5.89 5.55 2.39
CA ALA A 128 -5.61 6.89 2.90
C ALA A 128 -6.35 7.17 4.22
N SER A 129 -7.65 6.84 4.33
CA SER A 129 -8.44 7.04 5.55
C SER A 129 -7.91 6.21 6.73
N MET A 130 -7.39 5.02 6.48
CA MET A 130 -6.81 4.16 7.53
C MET A 130 -5.47 4.67 8.05
N LEU A 131 -4.65 5.27 7.20
CA LEU A 131 -3.30 5.74 7.57
C LEU A 131 -3.28 7.22 7.97
N LEU A 132 -4.04 8.08 7.30
CA LEU A 132 -3.89 9.53 7.29
C LEU A 132 -5.04 10.28 7.99
N ALA A 133 -5.73 9.64 8.93
CA ALA A 133 -6.98 10.17 9.53
C ALA A 133 -6.87 11.62 10.03
N ASP A 134 -5.76 12.01 10.67
CA ASP A 134 -5.56 13.34 11.27
C ASP A 134 -4.33 14.05 10.68
N VAL A 135 -3.97 13.77 9.44
CA VAL A 135 -2.76 14.32 8.81
C VAL A 135 -2.84 15.84 8.63
N ASP A 136 -4.00 16.37 8.33
CA ASP A 136 -4.25 17.81 8.19
C ASP A 136 -4.03 18.55 9.51
N ARG A 137 -4.58 18.03 10.61
CA ARG A 137 -4.35 18.58 11.94
C ARG A 137 -2.88 18.57 12.33
N TYR A 138 -2.22 17.43 12.15
CA TYR A 138 -0.79 17.31 12.45
C TYR A 138 0.04 18.28 11.61
N PHE A 139 -0.23 18.37 10.29
CA PHE A 139 0.48 19.29 9.39
C PHE A 139 0.35 20.77 9.82
N ILE A 140 -0.83 21.20 10.28
CA ILE A 140 -1.08 22.56 10.73
C ILE A 140 -0.35 22.86 12.04
N GLU A 141 -0.29 21.89 12.96
CA GLU A 141 0.37 22.04 14.26
C GLU A 141 1.90 22.01 14.18
N LEU A 142 2.49 21.61 13.02
CA LEU A 142 3.93 21.64 12.82
C LEU A 142 4.49 23.06 12.86
N PRO A 143 5.68 23.24 13.47
CA PRO A 143 6.36 24.55 13.51
C PRO A 143 6.65 25.07 12.11
N GLU A 144 6.99 26.36 12.02
CA GLU A 144 7.35 26.95 10.75
C GLU A 144 8.67 26.37 10.25
N MET A 145 8.63 25.74 9.09
CA MET A 145 9.76 25.07 8.44
C MET A 145 9.47 24.91 6.94
N ASP A 146 10.44 24.40 6.21
CA ASP A 146 10.26 24.12 4.79
C ASP A 146 9.08 23.17 4.53
N PHE A 147 8.31 23.47 3.47
CA PHE A 147 7.08 22.77 3.13
C PHE A 147 7.31 21.26 2.88
N VAL A 148 8.37 20.93 2.14
CA VAL A 148 8.68 19.52 1.82
C VAL A 148 9.09 18.77 3.09
N SER A 149 9.83 19.41 3.98
CA SER A 149 10.18 18.85 5.30
C SER A 149 8.95 18.57 6.15
N LYS A 150 7.92 19.43 6.14
CA LYS A 150 6.62 19.13 6.78
C LYS A 150 5.96 17.88 6.21
N ILE A 151 6.02 17.70 4.88
CA ILE A 151 5.50 16.49 4.22
C ILE A 151 6.25 15.24 4.67
N PHE A 152 7.57 15.30 4.77
CA PHE A 152 8.37 14.15 5.24
C PHE A 152 8.09 13.80 6.71
N LEU A 153 7.84 14.80 7.56
CA LEU A 153 7.34 14.57 8.93
C LEU A 153 5.99 13.85 8.92
N CYS A 154 5.05 14.30 8.08
CA CYS A 154 3.77 13.61 7.93
C CYS A 154 3.96 12.17 7.44
N MET A 155 4.80 11.94 6.42
CA MET A 155 5.11 10.58 5.95
C MET A 155 5.63 9.70 7.08
N SER A 156 6.56 10.21 7.88
CA SER A 156 7.18 9.47 8.99
C SER A 156 6.17 9.10 10.07
N VAL A 157 5.36 10.05 10.52
CA VAL A 157 4.38 9.83 11.60
C VAL A 157 3.25 8.90 11.15
N PHE A 158 2.72 9.12 9.95
CA PHE A 158 1.59 8.34 9.41
C PHE A 158 2.01 7.09 8.64
N GLN A 159 3.31 6.92 8.39
CA GLN A 159 3.90 5.80 7.64
C GLN A 159 3.23 5.59 6.27
N ALA A 160 2.97 6.68 5.58
CA ALA A 160 2.28 6.71 4.29
C ALA A 160 3.16 7.32 3.19
N PRO A 161 2.94 6.97 1.90
CA PRO A 161 3.70 7.52 0.79
C PRO A 161 3.37 8.99 0.57
N TYR A 162 4.35 9.77 0.09
CA TYR A 162 4.24 11.22 -0.06
C TYR A 162 3.04 11.66 -0.93
N LYS A 163 2.74 10.93 -2.02
CA LYS A 163 1.58 11.26 -2.87
C LYS A 163 0.24 11.09 -2.14
N ALA A 164 0.13 10.11 -1.26
CA ALA A 164 -1.06 9.94 -0.43
C ALA A 164 -1.19 11.08 0.60
N VAL A 165 -0.08 11.51 1.19
CA VAL A 165 -0.04 12.69 2.09
C VAL A 165 -0.45 13.95 1.34
N PHE A 166 0.13 14.20 0.15
CA PHE A 166 -0.25 15.35 -0.68
C PHE A 166 -1.74 15.34 -1.03
N LEU A 167 -2.26 14.20 -1.46
CA LEU A 167 -3.66 14.09 -1.87
C LEU A 167 -4.60 14.37 -0.69
N SER A 168 -4.31 13.84 0.49
CA SER A 168 -5.09 14.10 1.71
C SER A 168 -5.04 15.57 2.13
N LEU A 169 -3.86 16.19 2.07
CA LEU A 169 -3.71 17.62 2.38
C LEU A 169 -4.36 18.50 1.31
N TYR A 170 -4.36 18.09 0.05
CA TYR A 170 -5.04 18.80 -1.01
C TYR A 170 -6.57 18.76 -0.84
N GLU A 171 -7.12 17.59 -0.49
CA GLU A 171 -8.54 17.49 -0.10
C GLU A 171 -8.90 18.41 1.04
N TYR A 172 -8.04 18.46 2.06
CA TYR A 172 -8.20 19.40 3.17
C TYR A 172 -8.17 20.85 2.69
N ALA A 173 -7.19 21.23 1.85
CA ALA A 173 -7.04 22.59 1.34
C ALA A 173 -8.27 23.05 0.54
N ILE A 174 -8.82 22.18 -0.31
CA ILE A 174 -10.06 22.46 -1.07
C ILE A 174 -11.25 22.62 -0.12
N ARG A 175 -11.40 21.73 0.86
CA ARG A 175 -12.54 21.78 1.81
C ARG A 175 -12.49 22.98 2.74
N SER A 176 -11.29 23.45 3.11
CA SER A 176 -11.07 24.60 3.99
C SER A 176 -10.87 25.92 3.23
N GLU A 177 -11.04 25.91 1.91
CA GLU A 177 -10.83 27.07 1.02
C GLU A 177 -9.42 27.69 1.16
N ASN A 178 -8.41 26.86 1.48
CA ASN A 178 -7.02 27.29 1.61
C ASN A 178 -6.30 27.23 0.25
N GLU A 179 -6.52 28.26 -0.56
CA GLU A 179 -5.94 28.37 -1.91
C GLU A 179 -4.40 28.37 -1.89
N THR A 180 -3.78 28.96 -0.85
CA THR A 180 -2.31 28.99 -0.74
C THR A 180 -1.74 27.59 -0.58
N LEU A 181 -2.33 26.76 0.28
CA LEU A 181 -1.92 25.38 0.46
C LEU A 181 -2.19 24.55 -0.79
N ALA A 182 -3.37 24.70 -1.40
CA ALA A 182 -3.72 24.00 -2.63
C ALA A 182 -2.73 24.28 -3.76
N LYS A 183 -2.39 25.54 -3.97
CA LYS A 183 -1.40 25.98 -4.96
C LYS A 183 -0.02 25.36 -4.65
N ARG A 184 0.42 25.44 -3.40
CA ARG A 184 1.73 24.93 -2.98
C ARG A 184 1.85 23.42 -3.20
N ILE A 185 0.80 22.67 -2.93
CA ILE A 185 0.76 21.22 -3.20
C ILE A 185 0.91 20.94 -4.69
N LYS A 186 0.14 21.62 -5.55
CA LYS A 186 0.24 21.44 -7.01
C LYS A 186 1.64 21.70 -7.54
N GLU A 187 2.34 22.71 -7.04
CA GLU A 187 3.71 23.06 -7.47
C GLU A 187 4.71 21.92 -7.23
N VAL A 188 4.50 21.08 -6.22
CA VAL A 188 5.45 20.03 -5.82
C VAL A 188 4.92 18.60 -6.02
N PHE A 189 3.66 18.45 -6.42
CA PHE A 189 2.98 17.15 -6.48
C PHE A 189 3.67 16.14 -7.42
N ASP A 190 4.21 16.63 -8.55
CA ASP A 190 4.86 15.81 -9.56
C ASP A 190 6.40 15.77 -9.41
N VAL A 191 6.92 16.39 -8.36
CA VAL A 191 8.36 16.35 -8.08
C VAL A 191 8.76 14.96 -7.59
N GLU A 192 9.75 14.36 -8.22
CA GLU A 192 10.40 13.15 -7.76
C GLU A 192 11.58 13.50 -6.83
N PHE A 193 11.59 12.93 -5.63
CA PHE A 193 12.64 13.14 -4.64
C PHE A 193 13.60 11.95 -4.64
N GLU A 194 14.62 11.99 -5.49
CA GLU A 194 15.62 10.91 -5.60
C GLU A 194 16.44 10.74 -4.30
N ASP A 195 16.65 11.84 -3.57
CA ASP A 195 17.43 11.93 -2.33
C ASP A 195 16.59 11.74 -1.05
N MET A 196 15.38 11.19 -1.17
CA MET A 196 14.44 11.07 -0.03
C MET A 196 15.04 10.37 1.20
N PRO A 197 15.79 9.26 1.10
CA PRO A 197 16.43 8.65 2.26
C PRO A 197 17.42 9.57 2.97
N GLN A 198 18.23 10.33 2.23
CA GLN A 198 19.17 11.29 2.81
C GLN A 198 18.43 12.41 3.55
N ARG A 199 17.38 12.96 2.96
CA ARG A 199 16.56 14.02 3.60
C ARG A 199 15.86 13.53 4.86
N PHE A 200 15.42 12.27 4.91
CA PHE A 200 14.89 11.67 6.12
C PHE A 200 15.93 11.64 7.23
N GLN A 201 17.19 11.23 6.92
CA GLN A 201 18.30 11.23 7.87
C GLN A 201 18.64 12.64 8.37
N GLU A 202 18.69 13.64 7.48
CA GLU A 202 18.92 15.05 7.82
C GLU A 202 17.86 15.62 8.79
N LEU A 203 16.63 15.14 8.69
CA LEU A 203 15.54 15.47 9.60
C LEU A 203 15.51 14.59 10.87
N GLY A 204 16.44 13.66 11.04
CA GLY A 204 16.46 12.70 12.15
C GLY A 204 15.35 11.66 12.10
N LEU A 205 14.79 11.39 10.92
CA LEU A 205 13.70 10.43 10.69
C LEU A 205 14.25 9.05 10.30
N ASP A 206 13.44 8.00 10.54
CA ASP A 206 13.75 6.64 10.11
C ASP A 206 13.62 6.51 8.58
N ASP A 207 14.74 6.49 7.89
CA ASP A 207 14.82 6.39 6.44
C ASP A 207 14.42 5.01 5.89
N SER A 208 14.27 4.00 6.75
CA SER A 208 13.79 2.67 6.36
C SER A 208 12.37 2.72 5.79
N LEU A 209 11.59 3.74 6.16
CA LEU A 209 10.25 3.95 5.64
C LEU A 209 10.22 4.20 4.12
N VAL A 210 11.22 4.91 3.63
CA VAL A 210 11.34 5.33 2.22
C VAL A 210 12.26 4.43 1.40
N LYS A 211 12.70 3.33 1.98
CA LYS A 211 13.51 2.28 1.34
C LYS A 211 12.71 0.99 1.15
N PRO A 212 13.05 0.19 0.14
CA PRO A 212 12.53 -1.18 0.00
C PRO A 212 12.82 -2.00 1.27
N SER A 213 11.88 -2.88 1.64
CA SER A 213 12.11 -3.78 2.78
C SER A 213 12.83 -5.06 2.40
N TYR A 214 12.69 -5.49 1.16
CA TYR A 214 13.17 -6.78 0.64
C TYR A 214 12.79 -7.98 1.51
N VAL A 215 11.73 -7.87 2.29
CA VAL A 215 11.21 -8.99 3.10
C VAL A 215 10.72 -10.09 2.19
N VAL A 216 11.14 -11.33 2.50
CA VAL A 216 10.70 -12.53 1.81
C VAL A 216 10.11 -13.49 2.84
N ASN A 217 8.86 -13.89 2.67
CA ASN A 217 8.21 -14.89 3.52
C ASN A 217 7.86 -16.19 2.78
N ALA A 218 8.65 -16.54 1.75
CA ALA A 218 8.43 -17.74 0.93
C ALA A 218 8.63 -19.06 1.69
N SER A 219 9.15 -19.05 2.91
CA SER A 219 9.32 -20.24 3.75
C SER A 219 8.00 -20.99 4.00
N SER A 220 6.89 -20.29 4.13
CA SER A 220 5.56 -20.88 4.23
C SER A 220 5.15 -21.63 2.96
N LEU A 221 5.58 -21.16 1.79
CA LEU A 221 5.32 -21.79 0.50
C LEU A 221 6.12 -23.10 0.37
N GLN A 222 7.40 -23.08 0.75
CA GLN A 222 8.26 -24.26 0.76
C GLN A 222 7.71 -25.35 1.68
N GLU A 223 7.25 -24.98 2.87
CA GLU A 223 6.65 -25.94 3.79
C GLU A 223 5.33 -26.52 3.25
N ARG A 224 4.51 -25.71 2.57
CA ARG A 224 3.28 -26.20 1.91
C ARG A 224 3.58 -27.19 0.79
N ILE A 225 4.60 -26.93 -0.04
CA ILE A 225 5.04 -27.86 -1.09
C ILE A 225 5.46 -29.17 -0.45
N ARG A 226 6.32 -29.14 0.57
CA ARG A 226 6.78 -30.34 1.28
C ARG A 226 5.63 -31.11 1.95
N ARG A 227 4.68 -30.43 2.59
CA ARG A 227 3.50 -31.10 3.17
C ARG A 227 2.64 -31.76 2.10
N SER A 228 2.45 -31.10 0.95
CA SER A 228 1.70 -31.67 -0.17
C SER A 228 2.35 -32.94 -0.69
N GLU A 229 3.68 -32.96 -0.82
CA GLU A 229 4.45 -34.14 -1.22
C GLU A 229 4.27 -35.31 -0.24
N VAL A 230 4.36 -35.03 1.07
CA VAL A 230 4.18 -36.06 2.11
C VAL A 230 2.75 -36.58 2.15
N THR A 231 1.74 -35.71 1.94
CA THR A 231 0.32 -36.08 2.06
C THR A 231 -0.22 -36.76 0.81
N ASN A 232 0.33 -36.41 -0.36
CA ASN A 232 -0.14 -36.91 -1.66
C ASN A 232 1.06 -37.33 -2.54
N PRO A 233 1.85 -38.34 -2.15
CA PRO A 233 3.10 -38.71 -2.81
C PRO A 233 2.89 -39.25 -4.23
N GLU A 234 1.67 -39.67 -4.58
CA GLU A 234 1.29 -40.19 -5.89
C GLU A 234 1.16 -39.09 -6.96
N LEU A 235 1.12 -37.81 -6.58
CA LEU A 235 0.95 -36.70 -7.51
C LEU A 235 2.29 -36.35 -8.19
N ASN A 236 2.27 -36.11 -9.47
CA ASN A 236 3.48 -35.93 -10.28
C ASN A 236 4.03 -34.52 -10.39
N TYR A 237 3.35 -33.51 -9.78
CA TYR A 237 3.71 -32.10 -9.89
C TYR A 237 4.67 -31.60 -8.78
N HIS A 238 5.10 -32.43 -7.85
CA HIS A 238 5.94 -31.99 -6.72
C HIS A 238 7.30 -31.49 -7.20
N LYS A 239 7.92 -32.18 -8.17
CA LYS A 239 9.20 -31.73 -8.76
C LYS A 239 9.07 -30.38 -9.47
N ASP A 240 7.99 -30.18 -10.20
CA ASP A 240 7.74 -28.95 -10.92
C ASP A 240 7.54 -27.77 -9.95
N ASN A 241 6.83 -28.02 -8.84
CA ASN A 241 6.65 -27.02 -7.78
C ASN A 241 7.98 -26.66 -7.09
N GLU A 242 8.85 -27.65 -6.83
CA GLU A 242 10.18 -27.38 -6.25
C GLU A 242 11.08 -26.62 -7.22
N GLU A 243 11.08 -26.97 -8.48
CA GLU A 243 11.87 -26.28 -9.52
C GLU A 243 11.36 -24.85 -9.70
N PHE A 244 10.06 -24.67 -9.76
CA PHE A 244 9.44 -23.34 -9.81
C PHE A 244 9.85 -22.49 -8.60
N LEU A 245 9.78 -23.03 -7.38
CA LEU A 245 10.20 -22.31 -6.18
C LEU A 245 11.69 -21.94 -6.22
N LYS A 246 12.56 -22.85 -6.67
CA LYS A 246 13.99 -22.57 -6.84
C LYS A 246 14.25 -21.43 -7.82
N ASN A 247 13.49 -21.36 -8.91
CA ASN A 247 13.63 -20.31 -9.91
C ASN A 247 13.17 -18.96 -9.33
N ILE A 248 12.02 -18.89 -8.64
CA ILE A 248 11.57 -17.70 -7.94
C ILE A 248 12.62 -17.23 -6.91
N MET A 249 13.19 -18.14 -6.12
CA MET A 249 14.20 -17.78 -5.12
C MET A 249 15.48 -17.23 -5.75
N LYS A 250 15.86 -17.70 -6.95
CA LYS A 250 16.98 -17.12 -7.70
C LYS A 250 16.67 -15.69 -8.16
N GLU A 251 15.47 -15.47 -8.70
CA GLU A 251 15.04 -14.13 -9.13
C GLU A 251 15.03 -13.15 -7.94
N ILE A 252 14.43 -13.56 -6.81
CA ILE A 252 14.42 -12.78 -5.57
C ILE A 252 15.86 -12.40 -5.16
N PHE A 253 16.79 -13.36 -5.16
CA PHE A 253 18.18 -13.12 -4.81
C PHE A 253 18.85 -12.11 -5.74
N MET A 254 18.56 -12.16 -7.04
CA MET A 254 19.12 -11.22 -8.02
C MET A 254 18.57 -9.80 -7.83
N ILE A 255 17.26 -9.67 -7.52
CA ILE A 255 16.63 -8.37 -7.25
C ILE A 255 17.21 -7.75 -5.98
N THR A 256 17.33 -8.53 -4.91
CA THR A 256 17.85 -8.05 -3.62
C THR A 256 19.29 -7.52 -3.74
N ARG A 257 20.14 -8.20 -4.51
CA ARG A 257 21.52 -7.77 -4.74
C ARG A 257 21.66 -6.50 -5.59
N LYS A 258 20.70 -6.20 -6.44
CA LYS A 258 20.70 -4.94 -7.21
C LYS A 258 20.34 -3.73 -6.33
N GLY A 259 19.70 -3.96 -5.20
CA GLY A 259 19.28 -2.92 -4.26
C GLY A 259 20.28 -2.59 -3.16
N GLU A 260 21.36 -3.39 -3.03
CA GLU A 260 22.53 -3.11 -2.18
C GLU A 260 23.56 -2.26 -2.95
#